data_4a0da83cc0dfbd4cb02fd3ce5840eca4
#
_entry.id   4a0da83cc0dfbd4cb02fd3ce5840eca4
#
_cell.length_a   1.000
_cell.length_b   1.000
_cell.length_c   1.000
_cell.angle_alpha   90.00
_cell.angle_beta   90.00
_cell.angle_gamma   90.00
#
_symmetry.space_group_name_H-M   'P 1'
#
loop_
_entity.id
_entity.type
_entity.pdbx_description
1 polymer ?
#
loop_
_entity_poly.entity_id
_entity_poly.type
_entity_poly.pdbx_seq_one_letter_code
_entity_poly.pdbx_strand_id
1 'polypeptide(L)' 'MIYEDLDAAIVAAKDMCVVLETYVKITKCAKGYELFGTGEFVMEIKE' A
#
# COMPACT_ATOMS: atom_id res chain seq x y z
N MET A 1 -7.33 0.35 6.31
CA MET A 1 -7.95 1.40 5.46
C MET A 1 -7.82 1.02 3.99
N ILE A 2 -8.86 1.28 3.20
CA ILE A 2 -8.89 0.96 1.79
C ILE A 2 -8.78 2.24 0.97
N TYR A 3 -7.92 2.24 -0.04
CA TYR A 3 -7.74 3.36 -0.95
C TYR A 3 -8.37 3.01 -2.29
N GLU A 4 -9.21 3.87 -2.83
CA GLU A 4 -9.91 3.61 -4.09
C GLU A 4 -8.98 3.65 -5.29
N ASP A 5 -7.95 4.49 -5.24
CA ASP A 5 -7.03 4.71 -6.32
C ASP A 5 -5.65 4.19 -5.92
N LEU A 6 -4.91 3.64 -6.88
CA LEU A 6 -3.55 3.17 -6.68
C LEU A 6 -2.62 4.31 -6.27
N ASP A 7 -2.77 5.50 -6.86
CA ASP A 7 -1.96 6.67 -6.53
C ASP A 7 -2.09 7.05 -5.07
N ALA A 8 -3.32 7.02 -4.53
CA ALA A 8 -3.56 7.31 -3.12
C ALA A 8 -2.89 6.27 -2.22
N ALA A 9 -2.95 5.01 -2.60
CA ALA A 9 -2.28 3.94 -1.87
C ALA A 9 -0.76 4.10 -1.89
N ILE A 10 -0.21 4.51 -3.02
CA ILE A 10 1.24 4.74 -3.16
C ILE A 10 1.71 5.89 -2.25
N VAL A 11 0.96 6.99 -2.22
CA VAL A 11 1.30 8.12 -1.36
C VAL A 11 1.28 7.71 0.11
N ALA A 12 0.25 6.99 0.53
CA ALA A 12 0.13 6.50 1.90
C ALA A 12 1.25 5.49 2.23
N ALA A 13 1.59 4.64 1.28
CA ALA A 13 2.64 3.65 1.44
C ALA A 13 4.02 4.30 1.60
N LYS A 14 4.29 5.37 0.85
CA LYS A 14 5.54 6.10 0.96
C LYS A 14 5.70 6.73 2.35
N ASP A 15 4.65 7.33 2.86
CA ASP A 15 4.66 7.91 4.19
C ASP A 15 4.88 6.84 5.27
N MET A 16 4.19 5.73 5.15
CA MET A 16 4.30 4.62 6.09
C MET A 16 5.69 3.98 6.04
N CYS A 17 6.28 3.88 4.85
CA CYS A 17 7.61 3.34 4.65
C CYS A 17 8.66 4.14 5.43
N VAL A 18 8.54 5.47 5.41
CA VAL A 18 9.43 6.35 6.16
C VAL A 18 9.23 6.19 7.68
N VAL A 19 7.99 6.18 8.13
CA VAL A 19 7.65 6.07 9.55
C VAL A 19 8.11 4.73 10.15
N LEU A 20 7.86 3.64 9.43
CA LEU A 20 8.19 2.30 9.91
C LEU A 20 9.62 1.88 9.60
N GLU A 21 10.31 2.63 8.76
CA GLU A 21 11.68 2.34 8.31
C GLU A 21 11.80 0.94 7.68
N THR A 22 10.76 0.55 6.92
CA THR A 22 10.72 -0.74 6.23
C THR A 22 9.90 -0.62 4.94
N TYR A 23 9.91 -1.65 4.13
CA TYR A 23 9.08 -1.66 2.93
C TYR A 23 7.60 -1.73 3.30
N VAL A 24 6.76 -1.26 2.39
CA VAL A 24 5.31 -1.37 2.54
C VAL A 24 4.74 -2.06 1.31
N LYS A 25 3.99 -3.11 1.51
CA LYS A 25 3.38 -3.89 0.44
C LYS A 25 1.98 -3.36 0.15
N ILE A 26 1.68 -3.14 -1.14
CA ILE A 26 0.34 -2.75 -1.57
C ILE A 26 -0.34 -3.98 -2.16
N THR A 27 -1.55 -4.25 -1.71
CA THR A 27 -2.36 -5.37 -2.20
C THR A 27 -3.69 -4.85 -2.74
N LYS A 28 -4.29 -5.60 -3.64
CA LYS A 28 -5.58 -5.25 -4.22
C LYS A 28 -6.69 -6.10 -3.63
N CYS A 29 -7.81 -5.44 -3.28
CA CYS A 29 -9.00 -6.12 -2.80
C CYS A 29 -10.20 -5.71 -3.65
N ALA A 30 -11.36 -6.24 -3.35
CA ALA A 30 -12.59 -5.97 -4.11
C ALA A 30 -12.98 -4.48 -4.12
N LYS A 31 -12.63 -3.74 -3.09
CA LYS A 31 -13.01 -2.33 -2.94
C LYS A 31 -11.90 -1.34 -3.30
N GLY A 32 -10.71 -1.82 -3.63
CA GLY A 32 -9.60 -0.95 -3.97
C GLY A 32 -8.26 -1.53 -3.58
N TYR A 33 -7.45 -0.75 -2.89
CA TYR A 33 -6.07 -1.13 -2.52
C TYR A 33 -5.86 -1.01 -1.02
N GLU A 34 -5.07 -1.89 -0.46
CA GLU A 34 -4.74 -1.88 0.96
C GLU A 34 -3.24 -1.98 1.16
N LEU A 35 -2.76 -1.50 2.30
CA LEU A 35 -1.37 -1.68 2.70
C LEU A 35 -1.29 -2.91 3.60
N PHE A 36 -0.41 -3.83 3.28
CA PHE A 36 -0.26 -5.10 4.02
C PHE A 36 -1.55 -5.93 4.10
N GLY A 37 -2.37 -5.84 3.05
CA GLY A 37 -3.61 -6.61 3.02
C GLY A 37 -3.37 -8.06 2.62
N THR A 38 -4.43 -8.85 2.62
CA THR A 38 -4.38 -10.27 2.26
C THR A 38 -4.76 -10.54 0.81
N GLY A 39 -5.06 -9.48 0.05
CA GLY A 39 -5.45 -9.60 -1.34
C GLY A 39 -4.28 -9.85 -2.27
N GLU A 40 -4.51 -9.61 -3.55
CA GLU A 40 -3.50 -9.84 -4.58
C GLU A 40 -2.37 -8.82 -4.47
N PHE A 41 -1.13 -9.29 -4.56
CA PHE A 41 0.03 -8.42 -4.51
C PHE A 41 0.06 -7.49 -5.73
N VAL A 42 0.26 -6.20 -5.52
CA VAL A 42 0.35 -5.21 -6.58
C VAL A 42 1.80 -4.72 -6.72
N MET A 43 2.34 -4.15 -5.66
CA MET A 43 3.71 -3.63 -5.68
C MET A 43 4.22 -3.42 -4.26
N GLU A 44 5.51 -3.16 -4.15
CA GLU A 44 6.18 -2.93 -2.88
C GLU A 44 6.85 -1.58 -2.95
N ILE A 45 6.66 -0.76 -1.92
CA ILE A 45 7.29 0.57 -1.82
C ILE A 45 8.47 0.46 -0.86
N LYS A 46 9.62 0.95 -1.27
CA LYS A 46 10.85 0.98 -0.47
C LYS A 46 11.36 2.41 -0.37
N GLU A 47 12.11 2.70 0.66
CA GLU A 47 12.79 3.99 0.80
C GLU A 47 13.83 4.16 -0.29
#